data_7ccb928a3edf9c1986c43ba8ebb940f2
#
_entry.id   7ccb928a3edf9c1986c43ba8ebb940f2
#
_cell.length_a   1.000
_cell.length_b   1.000
_cell.length_c   1.000
_cell.angle_alpha   90.00
_cell.angle_beta   90.00
_cell.angle_gamma   90.00
#
_symmetry.space_group_name_H-M   'P 1'
#
loop_
_entity.id
_entity.type
_entity.pdbx_description
1 polymer ?
#
loop_
_entity_poly.entity_id
_entity_poly.type
_entity_poly.pdbx_seq_one_letter_code
_entity_poly.pdbx_strand_id
1 'polypeptide(L)'
;MAKTRMALELGMGTSLRAGDYTRAAVRAVEDALWRNSISFAEAFGFDKSDMLIDIHLGVQKPDLVDTDMVKAVLPYGNGSVTVGEGGLDIARLDGSGVTILANAAITVSFDMERVAPPRTTDMPAGKQVGAAE
;
A
#
# COMPACT_ATOMS: atom_id res chain seq x y z
N MET A 1 1.76 15.15 16.65
CA MET A 1 2.23 14.04 15.82
C MET A 1 2.44 14.53 14.38
N ALA A 2 3.61 14.32 13.85
CA ALA A 2 3.95 14.80 12.51
C ALA A 2 4.08 13.64 11.54
N LYS A 3 2.93 13.11 11.10
CA LYS A 3 2.88 12.03 10.14
C LYS A 3 3.23 12.57 8.75
N THR A 4 4.36 12.13 8.24
CA THR A 4 4.86 12.59 6.95
C THR A 4 4.88 11.44 5.96
N ARG A 5 4.15 11.60 4.85
CA ARG A 5 4.11 10.58 3.82
C ARG A 5 5.42 10.59 3.03
N MET A 6 6.04 9.42 2.94
CA MET A 6 7.31 9.25 2.25
C MET A 6 7.14 8.59 0.90
N ALA A 7 6.11 7.78 0.73
CA ALA A 7 5.93 7.06 -0.51
C ALA A 7 4.46 6.74 -0.74
N LEU A 8 4.10 6.61 -1.99
CA LEU A 8 2.81 6.11 -2.44
C LEU A 8 3.08 5.05 -3.50
N GLU A 9 2.59 3.85 -3.26
CA GLU A 9 2.72 2.75 -4.21
C GLU A 9 1.35 2.28 -4.64
N LEU A 10 1.22 1.97 -5.92
CA LEU A 10 -0.05 1.52 -6.49
C LEU A 10 0.12 0.11 -7.02
N GLY A 11 -0.94 -0.67 -6.90
CA GLY A 11 -0.92 -2.03 -7.42
C GLY A 11 -2.31 -2.50 -7.80
N MET A 12 -2.36 -3.59 -8.53
CA MET A 12 -3.62 -4.24 -8.85
C MET A 12 -3.47 -5.74 -8.76
N GLY A 13 -4.58 -6.40 -8.48
CA GLY A 13 -4.61 -7.85 -8.38
C GLY A 13 -5.92 -8.39 -8.87
N THR A 14 -5.92 -9.65 -9.25
CA THR A 14 -7.10 -10.27 -9.83
C THR A 14 -7.43 -11.59 -9.15
N SER A 15 -8.71 -11.95 -9.19
CA SER A 15 -9.18 -13.29 -8.94
C SER A 15 -9.93 -13.72 -10.20
N LEU A 16 -9.34 -14.62 -10.95
CA LEU A 16 -9.85 -14.93 -12.29
C LEU A 16 -11.05 -15.84 -12.29
N ARG A 17 -11.14 -16.77 -11.34
CA ARG A 17 -12.18 -17.80 -11.39
C ARG A 17 -12.91 -18.00 -10.07
N ALA A 18 -12.24 -17.82 -8.95
CA ALA A 18 -12.78 -18.17 -7.65
C ALA A 18 -13.79 -17.20 -7.10
N GLY A 19 -13.91 -16.01 -7.68
CA GLY A 19 -14.80 -14.99 -7.15
C GLY A 19 -14.38 -14.51 -5.76
N ASP A 20 -13.09 -14.50 -5.49
CA ASP A 20 -12.55 -14.26 -4.15
C ASP A 20 -11.99 -12.85 -4.08
N TYR A 21 -12.77 -11.95 -3.48
CA TYR A 21 -12.38 -10.55 -3.34
C TYR A 21 -11.17 -10.37 -2.46
N THR A 22 -11.04 -11.16 -1.41
CA THR A 22 -9.87 -11.09 -0.53
C THR A 22 -8.60 -11.47 -1.28
N ARG A 23 -8.67 -12.50 -2.11
CA ARG A 23 -7.51 -12.92 -2.89
C ARG A 23 -7.08 -11.85 -3.88
N ALA A 24 -8.05 -11.24 -4.56
CA ALA A 24 -7.74 -10.15 -5.48
C ALA A 24 -7.09 -8.98 -4.72
N ALA A 25 -7.63 -8.65 -3.55
CA ALA A 25 -7.08 -7.57 -2.72
C ALA A 25 -5.67 -7.88 -2.24
N VAL A 26 -5.43 -9.11 -1.77
CA VAL A 26 -4.09 -9.53 -1.33
C VAL A 26 -3.09 -9.41 -2.48
N ARG A 27 -3.49 -9.86 -3.67
CA ARG A 27 -2.61 -9.76 -4.83
C ARG A 27 -2.32 -8.32 -5.22
N ALA A 28 -3.31 -7.44 -5.05
CA ALA A 28 -3.12 -6.01 -5.32
C ALA A 28 -2.08 -5.40 -4.37
N VAL A 29 -2.16 -5.77 -3.10
CA VAL A 29 -1.20 -5.30 -2.10
C VAL A 29 0.19 -5.86 -2.40
N GLU A 30 0.26 -7.14 -2.73
CA GLU A 30 1.55 -7.76 -3.07
C GLU A 30 2.18 -7.09 -4.29
N ASP A 31 1.38 -6.76 -5.29
CA ASP A 31 1.86 -6.07 -6.47
C ASP A 31 2.44 -4.70 -6.12
N ALA A 32 1.74 -3.95 -5.27
CA ALA A 32 2.21 -2.65 -4.83
C ALA A 32 3.51 -2.77 -4.03
N LEU A 33 3.58 -3.75 -3.13
CA LEU A 33 4.76 -3.96 -2.29
C LEU A 33 5.96 -4.44 -3.09
N TRP A 34 5.73 -5.16 -4.16
CA TRP A 34 6.82 -5.66 -5.00
C TRP A 34 7.68 -4.52 -5.54
N ARG A 35 7.05 -3.39 -5.84
CA ARG A 35 7.75 -2.22 -6.36
C ARG A 35 8.24 -1.30 -5.26
N ASN A 36 7.84 -1.58 -4.02
CA ASN A 36 8.12 -0.68 -2.93
C ASN A 36 9.58 -0.78 -2.52
N SER A 37 10.23 0.37 -2.45
CA SER A 37 11.56 0.43 -1.92
C SER A 37 11.48 0.53 -0.41
N ILE A 38 11.58 -0.60 0.23
CA ILE A 38 11.50 -0.68 1.67
C ILE A 38 12.73 -0.09 2.34
N SER A 39 13.70 0.29 1.55
CA SER A 39 14.91 0.92 2.05
C SER A 39 14.69 2.33 2.60
N PHE A 40 13.46 2.87 2.52
CA PHE A 40 13.18 4.18 3.10
C PHE A 40 13.57 4.25 4.58
N ALA A 41 13.21 3.24 5.36
CA ALA A 41 13.53 3.25 6.78
C ALA A 41 15.02 3.31 7.00
N GLU A 42 15.76 2.53 6.23
CA GLU A 42 17.22 2.49 6.33
C GLU A 42 17.86 3.79 5.84
N ALA A 43 17.33 4.33 4.74
CA ALA A 43 17.88 5.54 4.17
C ALA A 43 17.77 6.75 5.09
N PHE A 44 16.71 6.79 5.90
CA PHE A 44 16.47 7.89 6.81
C PHE A 44 16.83 7.57 8.26
N GLY A 45 17.38 6.37 8.52
CA GLY A 45 17.76 5.98 9.86
C GLY A 45 16.60 5.63 10.78
N PHE A 46 15.45 5.36 10.21
CA PHE A 46 14.26 4.96 10.98
C PHE A 46 14.21 3.46 11.14
N ASP A 47 13.64 3.00 12.25
CA ASP A 47 13.32 1.59 12.40
C ASP A 47 12.15 1.24 11.49
N LYS A 48 12.20 0.03 10.93
CA LYS A 48 11.09 -0.45 10.10
C LYS A 48 9.79 -0.53 10.89
N SER A 49 9.88 -0.78 12.19
CA SER A 49 8.70 -0.81 13.06
C SER A 49 8.03 0.55 13.22
N ASP A 50 8.73 1.63 12.88
CA ASP A 50 8.17 2.98 12.94
C ASP A 50 7.44 3.37 11.67
N MET A 51 7.48 2.52 10.64
CA MET A 51 6.74 2.78 9.42
C MET A 51 5.24 2.70 9.68
N LEU A 52 4.53 3.70 9.20
CA LEU A 52 3.07 3.74 9.23
C LEU A 52 2.60 3.42 7.82
N ILE A 53 1.94 2.28 7.67
CA ILE A 53 1.54 1.79 6.36
C ILE A 53 0.02 1.79 6.28
N ASP A 54 -0.52 2.60 5.39
CA ASP A 54 -1.96 2.67 5.20
C ASP A 54 -2.29 2.06 3.84
N ILE A 55 -3.13 1.03 3.85
CA ILE A 55 -3.56 0.34 2.65
C ILE A 55 -4.98 0.78 2.33
N HIS A 56 -5.17 1.28 1.12
CA HIS A 56 -6.48 1.64 0.61
C HIS A 56 -6.79 0.70 -0.56
N LEU A 57 -7.89 -0.03 -0.44
CA LEU A 57 -8.29 -1.02 -1.43
C LEU A 57 -9.58 -0.62 -2.11
N GLY A 58 -9.67 -0.91 -3.39
CA GLY A 58 -10.89 -0.73 -4.16
C GLY A 58 -11.33 -2.04 -4.78
N VAL A 59 -12.53 -2.49 -4.43
CA VAL A 59 -13.19 -3.64 -5.05
C VAL A 59 -14.67 -3.33 -5.18
N GLN A 60 -15.37 -4.07 -6.03
CA GLN A 60 -16.79 -3.81 -6.25
C GLN A 60 -17.66 -4.22 -5.06
N LYS A 61 -17.20 -5.16 -4.25
CA LYS A 61 -17.92 -5.59 -3.05
C LYS A 61 -17.00 -5.53 -1.83
N PRO A 62 -16.82 -4.32 -1.26
CA PRO A 62 -15.87 -4.14 -0.16
C PRO A 62 -16.14 -5.01 1.05
N ASP A 63 -17.41 -5.31 1.35
CA ASP A 63 -17.77 -6.06 2.54
C ASP A 63 -17.27 -7.52 2.49
N LEU A 64 -16.88 -7.99 1.32
CA LEU A 64 -16.42 -9.37 1.15
C LEU A 64 -14.92 -9.52 1.28
N VAL A 65 -14.20 -8.45 1.61
CA VAL A 65 -12.75 -8.51 1.81
C VAL A 65 -12.45 -8.74 3.28
N ASP A 66 -11.66 -9.76 3.56
CA ASP A 66 -11.15 -10.02 4.92
C ASP A 66 -9.92 -9.14 5.14
N THR A 67 -10.11 -8.03 5.85
CA THR A 67 -9.05 -7.06 6.05
C THR A 67 -7.89 -7.60 6.90
N ASP A 68 -8.16 -8.54 7.78
CA ASP A 68 -7.10 -9.15 8.58
C ASP A 68 -6.15 -9.95 7.70
N MET A 69 -6.67 -10.66 6.70
CA MET A 69 -5.83 -11.39 5.76
C MET A 69 -4.99 -10.44 4.91
N VAL A 70 -5.56 -9.31 4.54
CA VAL A 70 -4.82 -8.30 3.78
C VAL A 70 -3.69 -7.73 4.63
N LYS A 71 -4.01 -7.38 5.88
CA LYS A 71 -3.02 -6.79 6.78
C LYS A 71 -1.86 -7.75 7.06
N ALA A 72 -2.14 -9.04 7.06
CA ALA A 72 -1.11 -10.06 7.30
C ALA A 72 -0.04 -10.11 6.20
N VAL A 73 -0.28 -9.49 5.06
CA VAL A 73 0.70 -9.41 3.98
C VAL A 73 1.86 -8.50 4.34
N LEU A 74 1.63 -7.54 5.23
CA LEU A 74 2.66 -6.56 5.61
C LEU A 74 3.76 -7.24 6.42
N PRO A 75 5.02 -7.12 5.99
CA PRO A 75 6.12 -7.79 6.69
C PRO A 75 6.53 -7.08 7.99
N TYR A 76 6.23 -5.79 8.11
CA TYR A 76 6.61 -5.01 9.28
C TYR A 76 5.87 -3.68 9.26
N GLY A 77 6.06 -2.90 10.34
CA GLY A 77 5.41 -1.61 10.47
C GLY A 77 4.05 -1.72 11.11
N ASN A 78 3.39 -0.59 11.27
CA ASN A 78 2.04 -0.49 11.78
C ASN A 78 1.12 -0.19 10.61
N GLY A 79 0.11 -1.03 10.43
CA GLY A 79 -0.72 -0.93 9.24
C GLY A 79 -2.19 -0.71 9.53
N SER A 80 -2.85 -0.04 8.62
CA SER A 80 -4.28 0.06 8.57
C SER A 80 -4.78 -0.36 7.20
N VAL A 81 -5.99 -0.88 7.14
CA VAL A 81 -6.60 -1.31 5.88
C VAL A 81 -7.98 -0.68 5.77
N THR A 82 -8.21 0.03 4.68
CA THR A 82 -9.51 0.62 4.36
C THR A 82 -9.93 0.09 3.00
N VAL A 83 -11.18 -0.38 2.91
CA VAL A 83 -11.70 -0.93 1.67
C VAL A 83 -12.91 -0.12 1.23
N GLY A 84 -12.90 0.33 -0.01
CA GLY A 84 -14.01 1.06 -0.59
C GLY A 84 -14.36 0.48 -1.95
N GLU A 85 -15.36 1.09 -2.59
CA GLU A 85 -15.73 0.67 -3.92
C GLU A 85 -14.67 1.11 -4.92
N GLY A 86 -14.32 0.20 -5.80
CA GLY A 86 -13.33 0.43 -6.83
C GLY A 86 -13.11 -0.86 -7.59
N GLY A 87 -12.02 -0.88 -8.37
CA GLY A 87 -11.74 -2.05 -9.17
C GLY A 87 -12.84 -2.34 -10.18
N LEU A 88 -12.90 -3.58 -10.61
CA LEU A 88 -13.89 -4.00 -11.60
C LEU A 88 -14.31 -5.44 -11.34
N ASP A 89 -15.59 -5.72 -11.58
CA ASP A 89 -16.10 -7.07 -11.71
C ASP A 89 -16.47 -7.27 -13.15
N ILE A 90 -15.85 -8.23 -13.80
CA ILE A 90 -16.07 -8.51 -15.20
C ILE A 90 -16.77 -9.85 -15.34
N ALA A 91 -18.00 -9.83 -15.83
CA ALA A 91 -18.76 -11.06 -16.02
C ALA A 91 -18.04 -11.98 -17.00
N ARG A 92 -17.94 -13.25 -16.66
CA ARG A 92 -17.34 -14.24 -17.55
C ARG A 92 -18.30 -14.53 -18.68
N LEU A 93 -17.74 -14.72 -19.86
CA LEU A 93 -18.55 -14.95 -21.06
C LEU A 93 -19.41 -16.21 -20.97
N ASP A 94 -18.93 -17.20 -20.24
CA ASP A 94 -19.65 -18.47 -20.07
C ASP A 94 -20.70 -18.42 -18.95
N GLY A 95 -20.86 -17.29 -18.29
CA GLY A 95 -21.83 -17.12 -17.21
C GLY A 95 -21.45 -17.79 -15.91
N SER A 96 -20.22 -18.27 -15.77
CA SER A 96 -19.81 -19.02 -14.58
C SER A 96 -19.38 -18.16 -13.40
N GLY A 97 -19.52 -16.84 -13.50
CA GLY A 97 -19.14 -15.94 -12.42
C GLY A 97 -18.44 -14.71 -12.93
N VAL A 98 -17.62 -14.11 -12.07
CA VAL A 98 -16.92 -12.87 -12.40
C VAL A 98 -15.43 -13.04 -12.24
N THR A 99 -14.70 -12.27 -13.04
CA THR A 99 -13.30 -12.01 -12.83
C THR A 99 -13.22 -10.70 -12.07
N ILE A 100 -12.52 -10.72 -10.96
CA ILE A 100 -12.43 -9.59 -10.05
C ILE A 100 -11.08 -8.90 -10.24
N LEU A 101 -11.09 -7.57 -10.39
CA LEU A 101 -9.89 -6.75 -10.38
C LEU A 101 -9.95 -5.83 -9.19
N ALA A 102 -8.93 -5.88 -8.34
CA ALA A 102 -8.79 -5.00 -7.19
C ALA A 102 -7.68 -4.00 -7.42
N ASN A 103 -7.88 -2.80 -6.88
CA ASN A 103 -6.83 -1.77 -6.85
C ASN A 103 -6.32 -1.62 -5.43
N ALA A 104 -5.04 -1.29 -5.29
CA ALA A 104 -4.45 -0.97 -4.00
C ALA A 104 -3.63 0.30 -4.11
N ALA A 105 -3.74 1.15 -3.10
CA ALA A 105 -2.87 2.30 -2.90
C ALA A 105 -2.29 2.16 -1.50
N ILE A 106 -0.97 2.15 -1.42
CA ILE A 106 -0.28 1.99 -0.14
C ILE A 106 0.52 3.26 0.10
N THR A 107 0.24 3.91 1.22
CA THR A 107 1.03 5.06 1.65
C THR A 107 1.94 4.65 2.79
N VAL A 108 3.19 5.06 2.70
CA VAL A 108 4.18 4.82 3.74
C VAL A 108 4.54 6.15 4.36
N SER A 109 4.40 6.24 5.67
CA SER A 109 4.63 7.47 6.41
C SER A 109 5.48 7.19 7.64
N PHE A 110 6.07 8.25 8.16
CA PHE A 110 6.78 8.21 9.44
C PHE A 110 6.31 9.37 10.29
N ASP A 111 6.37 9.18 11.60
CA ASP A 111 6.15 10.27 12.55
C ASP A 111 7.50 10.97 12.75
N MET A 112 7.67 12.08 12.06
CA MET A 112 8.94 12.78 12.03
C MET A 112 9.27 13.49 13.33
N GLU A 113 8.30 13.65 14.21
CA GLU A 113 8.58 14.21 15.54
C GLU A 113 9.12 13.16 16.48
N ARG A 114 8.73 11.91 16.26
CA ARG A 114 9.11 10.81 17.12
C ARG A 114 10.48 10.27 16.76
N VAL A 115 10.83 10.29 15.47
CA VAL A 115 12.08 9.75 14.95
C VAL A 115 12.87 10.90 14.35
N ALA A 116 14.10 11.11 14.85
CA ALA A 116 14.94 12.20 14.36
C ALA A 116 15.45 11.88 12.96
N PRO A 117 15.05 12.66 11.94
CA PRO A 117 15.54 12.42 10.59
C PRO A 117 16.94 13.03 10.41
N PRO A 118 17.65 12.66 9.34
CA PRO A 118 18.90 13.32 8.98
C PRO A 118 18.64 14.81 8.76
N ARG A 119 19.59 15.63 9.14
CA ARG A 119 19.44 17.06 8.96
C ARG A 119 19.63 17.43 7.51
N THR A 120 18.83 18.41 7.07
CA THR A 120 18.90 18.85 5.68
C THR A 120 20.23 19.50 5.34
N THR A 121 20.93 20.03 6.33
CA THR A 121 22.23 20.63 6.12
C THR A 121 23.26 19.61 5.65
N ASP A 122 23.00 18.34 5.83
CA ASP A 122 23.89 17.29 5.39
C ASP A 122 23.67 16.95 3.91
N MET A 123 22.68 17.55 3.28
CA MET A 123 22.33 17.28 1.89
C MET A 123 22.92 18.33 0.96
N PRO A 124 23.42 17.91 -0.21
CA PRO A 124 23.87 18.89 -1.21
C PRO A 124 22.73 19.82 -1.62
N ALA A 125 23.05 21.08 -1.81
CA ALA A 125 22.03 22.09 -2.05
C ALA A 125 21.14 21.79 -3.25
N GLY A 126 21.69 21.23 -4.30
CA GLY A 126 20.91 20.94 -5.49
C GLY A 126 19.95 19.78 -5.38
N LYS A 127 20.03 19.02 -4.32
CA LYS A 127 19.22 17.81 -4.18
C LYS A 127 17.83 18.07 -3.64
N GLN A 128 17.63 19.18 -2.98
CA GLN A 128 16.34 19.45 -2.34
C GLN A 128 15.24 19.71 -3.36
N VAL A 129 15.62 20.19 -4.52
CA VAL A 129 14.63 20.57 -5.54
C VAL A 129 13.80 19.37 -5.97
N GLY A 130 14.45 18.24 -6.16
CA GLY A 130 13.72 17.05 -6.58
C GLY A 130 12.73 16.55 -5.56
N ALA A 131 12.93 16.86 -4.31
CA ALA A 131 12.03 16.41 -3.25
C ALA A 131 10.73 17.19 -3.23
N ALA A 132 10.66 18.30 -3.92
CA ALA A 132 9.46 19.14 -3.91
C ALA A 132 8.31 18.52 -4.70
N GLU A 133 8.59 17.60 -5.57
CA GLU A 133 7.54 16.96 -6.37
C GLU A 133 6.72 15.97 -5.56
#